data_5939b04a72446a66545171077e8f8b25
#
_entry.id   5939b04a72446a66545171077e8f8b25
#
_cell.length_a   1.000
_cell.length_b   1.000
_cell.length_c   1.000
_cell.angle_alpha   90.00
_cell.angle_beta   90.00
_cell.angle_gamma   90.00
#
_symmetry.space_group_name_H-M   'P 1'
#
loop_
_entity.id
_entity.type
_entity.pdbx_description
1 polymer ?
#
loop_
_entity_poly.entity_id
_entity_poly.type
_entity_poly.pdbx_seq_one_letter_code
_entity_poly.pdbx_strand_id
1 'polypeptide(L)'
;MEKIVMKISGEALKDSNSSISEEKLDIVYQSIKMLLDNNKSLILITGGGNIWRGRSHKNMDDNTKDSIGMLATVMNSLALRDYLTKNNIKSYLCGSFLIEGIVPKYNKDECLEHLNNNEVIIIS
;
A
#
# COMPACT_ATOMS: atom_id res chain seq x y z
N MET A 1 -21.90 5.81 -1.74
CA MET A 1 -20.82 5.63 -0.74
C MET A 1 -19.66 6.56 -1.10
N GLU A 2 -19.19 7.34 -0.14
CA GLU A 2 -18.09 8.28 -0.35
C GLU A 2 -16.78 7.52 -0.53
N LYS A 3 -16.02 7.90 -1.58
CA LYS A 3 -14.71 7.32 -1.85
C LYS A 3 -13.62 8.19 -1.23
N ILE A 4 -12.72 7.55 -0.49
CA ILE A 4 -11.60 8.24 0.15
C ILE A 4 -10.30 7.66 -0.37
N VAL A 5 -9.40 8.54 -0.80
CA VAL A 5 -8.02 8.17 -1.14
C VAL A 5 -7.16 8.50 0.06
N MET A 6 -6.50 7.48 0.62
CA MET A 6 -5.62 7.63 1.76
C MET A 6 -4.19 7.30 1.36
N LYS A 7 -3.28 8.24 1.55
CA LYS A 7 -1.86 7.97 1.36
C LYS A 7 -1.26 7.46 2.66
N ILE A 8 -0.58 6.32 2.59
CA ILE A 8 0.13 5.73 3.72
C ILE A 8 1.62 5.87 3.45
N SER A 9 2.29 6.78 4.17
CA SER A 9 3.72 6.96 4.01
C SER A 9 4.46 5.74 4.58
N GLY A 10 5.63 5.43 4.03
CA GLY A 10 6.46 4.35 4.56
C GLY A 10 6.83 4.58 6.02
N GLU A 11 7.01 5.83 6.42
CA GLU A 11 7.34 6.18 7.82
C GLU A 11 6.26 5.70 8.80
N ALA A 12 5.00 5.63 8.36
CA ALA A 12 3.91 5.15 9.21
C ALA A 12 4.01 3.66 9.54
N LEU A 13 4.85 2.90 8.83
CA LEU A 13 4.98 1.46 9.00
C LEU A 13 6.21 1.03 9.77
N LYS A 14 7.14 1.94 10.06
CA LYS A 14 8.38 1.56 10.74
C LYS A 14 8.38 1.98 12.21
N ASP A 15 9.15 1.24 13.00
CA ASP A 15 9.51 1.65 14.36
C ASP A 15 11.04 1.57 14.53
N SER A 16 11.52 1.72 15.76
CA SER A 16 12.96 1.70 16.05
C SER A 16 13.62 0.34 15.79
N ASN A 17 12.84 -0.73 15.68
CA ASN A 17 13.34 -2.11 15.59
C ASN A 17 13.08 -2.76 14.24
N SER A 18 12.15 -2.21 13.44
CA SER A 18 11.70 -2.87 12.21
C SER A 18 11.30 -1.86 11.15
N SER A 19 11.64 -2.15 9.90
CA SER A 19 11.21 -1.34 8.75
C SER A 19 9.71 -1.48 8.51
N ILE A 20 9.14 -2.65 8.78
CA ILE A 20 7.70 -2.90 8.72
C ILE A 20 7.30 -3.49 10.06
N SER A 21 6.70 -2.66 10.90
CA SER A 21 6.31 -3.03 12.27
C SER A 21 4.88 -3.54 12.28
N GLU A 22 4.67 -4.68 12.90
CA GLU A 22 3.33 -5.23 13.07
C GLU A 22 2.44 -4.32 13.91
N GLU A 23 3.02 -3.68 14.93
CA GLU A 23 2.31 -2.70 15.75
C GLU A 23 1.84 -1.51 14.90
N LYS A 24 2.68 -1.01 14.01
CA LYS A 24 2.33 0.09 13.11
C LYS A 24 1.30 -0.33 12.06
N LEU A 25 1.40 -1.53 11.54
CA LEU A 25 0.37 -2.07 10.66
C LEU A 25 -1.00 -2.11 11.36
N ASP A 26 -1.01 -2.45 12.64
CA ASP A 26 -2.26 -2.46 13.41
C ASP A 26 -2.84 -1.07 13.55
N ILE A 27 -2.01 -0.06 13.79
CA ILE A 27 -2.48 1.34 13.86
C ILE A 27 -3.12 1.77 12.54
N VAL A 28 -2.47 1.46 11.42
CA VAL A 28 -3.01 1.76 10.08
C VAL A 28 -4.33 1.01 9.87
N TYR A 29 -4.37 -0.27 10.25
CA TYR A 29 -5.57 -1.08 10.16
C TYR A 29 -6.74 -0.48 10.95
N GLN A 30 -6.49 0.00 12.17
CA GLN A 30 -7.55 0.61 12.98
C GLN A 30 -8.15 1.84 12.29
N SER A 31 -7.33 2.65 11.64
CA SER A 31 -7.82 3.80 10.87
C SER A 31 -8.66 3.36 9.67
N ILE A 32 -8.21 2.34 8.97
CA ILE A 32 -8.94 1.78 7.83
C ILE A 32 -10.29 1.23 8.28
N LYS A 33 -10.29 0.43 9.35
CA LYS A 33 -11.51 -0.16 9.90
C LYS A 33 -12.53 0.91 10.30
N MET A 34 -12.08 1.97 10.94
CA MET A 34 -12.95 3.07 11.34
C MET A 34 -13.66 3.68 10.13
N LEU A 35 -12.92 3.93 9.04
CA LEU A 35 -13.51 4.49 7.82
C LEU A 35 -14.48 3.52 7.15
N LEU A 36 -14.15 2.23 7.09
CA LEU A 36 -15.04 1.21 6.54
C LEU A 36 -16.32 1.08 7.37
N ASP A 37 -16.22 1.14 8.69
CA ASP A 37 -17.37 1.09 9.59
C ASP A 37 -18.28 2.32 9.43
N ASN A 38 -17.76 3.41 8.87
CA ASN A 38 -18.52 4.63 8.57
C ASN A 38 -18.95 4.69 7.09
N ASN A 39 -19.07 3.54 6.43
CA ASN A 39 -19.54 3.41 5.05
C ASN A 39 -18.70 4.17 4.02
N LYS A 40 -17.39 4.19 4.19
CA LYS A 40 -16.47 4.77 3.18
C LYS A 40 -15.89 3.67 2.30
N SER A 41 -15.68 3.98 1.03
CA SER A 41 -14.89 3.16 0.10
C SER A 41 -13.47 3.67 0.12
N LEU A 42 -12.47 2.78 0.22
CA LEU A 42 -11.08 3.19 0.40
C LEU A 42 -10.20 2.79 -0.76
N ILE A 43 -9.37 3.75 -1.17
CA ILE A 43 -8.26 3.54 -2.07
C ILE A 43 -7.00 3.96 -1.31
N LEU A 44 -6.10 3.02 -1.08
CA LEU A 44 -4.88 3.24 -0.33
C LEU A 44 -3.69 3.34 -1.27
N ILE A 45 -2.85 4.34 -1.08
CA ILE A 45 -1.62 4.52 -1.85
C ILE A 45 -0.46 4.42 -0.89
N THR A 46 0.46 3.49 -1.12
CA THR A 46 1.59 3.25 -0.22
C THR A 46 2.85 3.94 -0.70
N GLY A 47 3.62 4.47 0.24
CA GLY A 47 4.98 4.94 0.01
C GLY A 47 6.01 3.87 0.35
N GLY A 48 7.28 4.19 0.23
CA GLY A 48 8.38 3.23 0.47
C GLY A 48 9.54 3.76 1.31
N GLY A 49 9.39 4.93 1.93
CA GLY A 49 10.48 5.62 2.62
C GLY A 49 11.02 4.94 3.88
N ASN A 50 10.33 3.93 4.40
CA ASN A 50 10.81 3.11 5.52
C ASN A 50 11.85 2.07 5.07
N ILE A 51 11.85 1.72 3.79
CA ILE A 51 12.73 0.70 3.21
C ILE A 51 13.84 1.37 2.41
N TRP A 52 13.50 2.40 1.62
CA TRP A 52 14.43 3.01 0.69
C TRP A 52 14.25 4.52 0.60
N ARG A 53 15.37 5.25 0.70
CA ARG A 53 15.42 6.69 0.44
C ARG A 53 16.50 6.99 -0.58
N GLY A 54 16.10 7.23 -1.82
CA GLY A 54 17.00 7.47 -2.93
C GLY A 54 17.94 8.65 -2.72
N ARG A 55 17.44 9.71 -2.04
CA ARG A 55 18.26 10.91 -1.76
C ARG A 55 19.49 10.64 -0.89
N SER A 56 19.53 9.51 -0.18
CA SER A 56 20.67 9.11 0.64
C SER A 56 21.76 8.40 -0.17
N HIS A 57 21.54 8.15 -1.46
CA HIS A 57 22.41 7.38 -2.34
C HIS A 57 22.82 8.21 -3.56
N LYS A 58 23.65 9.24 -3.34
CA LYS A 58 23.95 10.25 -4.37
C LYS A 58 24.70 9.72 -5.58
N ASN A 59 25.46 8.63 -5.43
CA ASN A 59 26.27 8.07 -6.50
C ASN A 59 25.56 7.01 -7.34
N MET A 60 24.32 6.72 -6.99
CA MET A 60 23.51 5.74 -7.71
C MET A 60 22.74 6.43 -8.85
N ASP A 61 22.60 5.73 -9.97
CA ASP A 61 21.81 6.21 -11.09
C ASP A 61 20.35 6.50 -10.67
N ASP A 62 19.80 7.61 -11.17
CA ASP A 62 18.44 8.03 -10.78
C ASP A 62 17.38 7.01 -11.16
N ASN A 63 17.49 6.41 -12.35
CA ASN A 63 16.52 5.39 -12.77
C ASN A 63 16.57 4.16 -11.86
N THR A 64 17.76 3.79 -11.41
CA THR A 64 17.93 2.67 -10.47
C THR A 64 17.30 3.01 -9.12
N LYS A 65 17.56 4.22 -8.62
CA LYS A 65 16.96 4.66 -7.34
C LYS A 65 15.43 4.63 -7.41
N ASP A 66 14.86 5.09 -8.50
CA ASP A 66 13.41 5.11 -8.69
C ASP A 66 12.84 3.70 -8.74
N SER A 67 13.51 2.78 -9.45
CA SER A 67 13.07 1.39 -9.54
C SER A 67 13.10 0.71 -8.17
N ILE A 68 14.15 0.92 -7.38
CA ILE A 68 14.22 0.38 -6.03
C ILE A 68 13.10 0.97 -5.15
N GLY A 69 12.85 2.27 -5.27
CA GLY A 69 11.76 2.92 -4.54
C GLY A 69 10.39 2.35 -4.90
N MET A 70 10.15 2.06 -6.17
CA MET A 70 8.92 1.43 -6.62
C MET A 70 8.76 0.02 -6.04
N LEU A 71 9.82 -0.76 -5.98
CA LEU A 71 9.79 -2.08 -5.35
C LEU A 71 9.55 -1.98 -3.84
N ALA A 72 10.09 -0.95 -3.20
CA ALA A 72 9.84 -0.72 -1.78
C ALA A 72 8.35 -0.45 -1.50
N THR A 73 7.67 0.29 -2.37
CA THR A 73 6.22 0.51 -2.23
C THR A 73 5.44 -0.78 -2.38
N VAL A 74 5.88 -1.67 -3.27
CA VAL A 74 5.25 -3.00 -3.44
C VAL A 74 5.40 -3.82 -2.18
N MET A 75 6.58 -3.82 -1.55
CA MET A 75 6.80 -4.55 -0.29
C MET A 75 5.83 -4.10 0.79
N ASN A 76 5.66 -2.80 0.97
CA ASN A 76 4.72 -2.25 1.95
C ASN A 76 3.27 -2.62 1.61
N SER A 77 2.92 -2.58 0.33
CA SER A 77 1.57 -2.93 -0.11
C SER A 77 1.24 -4.39 0.16
N LEU A 78 2.20 -5.28 -0.07
CA LEU A 78 2.04 -6.71 0.23
C LEU A 78 1.84 -6.96 1.71
N ALA A 79 2.65 -6.32 2.56
CA ALA A 79 2.52 -6.44 4.01
C ALA A 79 1.16 -5.92 4.50
N LEU A 80 0.72 -4.80 3.97
CA LEU A 80 -0.58 -4.22 4.32
C LEU A 80 -1.72 -5.14 3.88
N ARG A 81 -1.68 -5.65 2.66
CA ARG A 81 -2.71 -6.57 2.16
C ARG A 81 -2.81 -7.81 3.04
N ASP A 82 -1.68 -8.40 3.40
CA ASP A 82 -1.65 -9.57 4.28
C ASP A 82 -2.30 -9.27 5.62
N TYR A 83 -1.97 -8.13 6.21
CA TYR A 83 -2.54 -7.72 7.50
C TYR A 83 -4.06 -7.51 7.40
N LEU A 84 -4.53 -6.87 6.34
CA LEU A 84 -5.96 -6.68 6.12
C LEU A 84 -6.67 -8.02 5.94
N THR A 85 -6.09 -8.93 5.16
CA THR A 85 -6.66 -10.26 4.93
C THR A 85 -6.80 -11.04 6.24
N LYS A 86 -5.79 -10.99 7.12
CA LYS A 86 -5.83 -11.65 8.42
C LYS A 86 -6.90 -11.07 9.34
N ASN A 87 -7.32 -9.83 9.08
CA ASN A 87 -8.37 -9.16 9.83
C ASN A 87 -9.71 -9.13 9.07
N ASN A 88 -9.89 -10.05 8.12
CA ASN A 88 -11.13 -10.24 7.38
C ASN A 88 -11.55 -9.05 6.51
N ILE A 89 -10.61 -8.25 6.08
CA ILE A 89 -10.85 -7.18 5.12
C ILE A 89 -10.33 -7.59 3.76
N LYS A 90 -11.22 -7.69 2.78
CA LYS A 90 -10.85 -8.01 1.40
C LYS A 90 -10.23 -6.79 0.74
N SER A 91 -9.13 -6.99 0.03
CA SER A 91 -8.45 -5.93 -0.69
C SER A 91 -7.98 -6.42 -2.05
N TYR A 92 -7.83 -5.47 -2.98
CA TYR A 92 -7.27 -5.70 -4.30
C TYR A 92 -6.03 -4.84 -4.46
N LEU A 93 -4.90 -5.47 -4.74
CA LEU A 93 -3.62 -4.80 -4.93
C LEU A 93 -3.27 -4.68 -6.41
N CYS A 94 -2.92 -3.49 -6.84
CA CYS A 94 -2.39 -3.25 -8.18
C CYS A 94 -1.27 -2.22 -8.11
N GLY A 95 -0.57 -2.02 -9.20
CA GLY A 95 0.56 -1.10 -9.23
C GLY A 95 0.77 -0.45 -10.57
N SER A 96 1.71 0.49 -10.63
CA SER A 96 2.06 1.22 -11.84
C SER A 96 2.75 0.34 -12.89
N PHE A 97 3.24 -0.83 -12.49
CA PHE A 97 3.84 -1.81 -13.39
C PHE A 97 3.49 -3.22 -12.93
N LEU A 98 3.50 -4.16 -13.89
CA LEU A 98 3.22 -5.56 -13.62
C LEU A 98 4.44 -6.24 -12.99
N ILE A 99 4.21 -6.96 -11.89
CA ILE A 99 5.16 -7.96 -11.39
C ILE A 99 4.42 -9.29 -11.45
N GLU A 100 4.80 -10.11 -12.40
CA GLU A 100 4.10 -11.37 -12.68
C GLU A 100 4.02 -12.25 -11.43
N GLY A 101 2.81 -12.70 -11.13
CA GLY A 101 2.54 -13.54 -9.96
C GLY A 101 2.45 -12.78 -8.63
N ILE A 102 2.69 -11.46 -8.62
CA ILE A 102 2.70 -10.67 -7.39
C ILE A 102 1.74 -9.48 -7.49
N VAL A 103 1.92 -8.61 -8.48
CA VAL A 103 1.15 -7.36 -8.61
C VAL A 103 0.68 -7.18 -10.04
N PRO A 104 -0.64 -7.12 -10.29
CA PRO A 104 -1.17 -6.74 -11.59
C PRO A 104 -0.97 -5.25 -11.84
N LYS A 105 -0.91 -4.87 -13.10
CA LYS A 105 -0.86 -3.47 -13.48
C LYS A 105 -2.21 -2.81 -13.21
N TYR A 106 -2.18 -1.57 -12.75
CA TYR A 106 -3.39 -0.78 -12.52
C TYR A 106 -4.28 -0.76 -13.77
N ASN A 107 -5.57 -1.02 -13.56
CA ASN A 107 -6.62 -0.90 -14.56
C ASN A 107 -7.84 -0.27 -13.88
N LYS A 108 -8.30 0.84 -14.43
CA LYS A 108 -9.38 1.61 -13.82
C LYS A 108 -10.65 0.79 -13.66
N ASP A 109 -11.04 0.06 -14.70
CA ASP A 109 -12.30 -0.69 -14.68
C ASP A 109 -12.27 -1.84 -13.67
N GLU A 110 -11.13 -2.53 -13.57
CA GLU A 110 -10.95 -3.57 -12.57
C GLU A 110 -11.01 -3.01 -11.16
N CYS A 111 -10.35 -1.86 -10.92
CA CYS A 111 -10.41 -1.21 -9.61
C CYS A 111 -11.83 -0.81 -9.23
N LEU A 112 -12.60 -0.25 -10.17
CA LEU A 112 -13.99 0.11 -9.92
C LEU A 112 -14.85 -1.10 -9.61
N GLU A 113 -14.63 -2.21 -10.30
CA GLU A 113 -15.34 -3.46 -10.04
C GLU A 113 -15.06 -3.95 -8.61
N HIS A 114 -13.80 -3.97 -8.19
CA HIS A 114 -13.44 -4.37 -6.82
C HIS A 114 -14.02 -3.41 -5.78
N LEU A 115 -13.99 -2.10 -6.02
CA LEU A 115 -14.63 -1.14 -5.12
C LEU A 115 -16.13 -1.39 -4.99
N ASN A 116 -16.80 -1.69 -6.09
CA ASN A 116 -18.24 -1.98 -6.09
C ASN A 116 -18.56 -3.28 -5.33
N ASN A 117 -17.59 -4.17 -5.21
CA ASN A 117 -17.70 -5.39 -4.42
C ASN A 117 -17.25 -5.19 -2.96
N ASN A 118 -17.14 -3.95 -2.52
CA ASN A 118 -16.76 -3.57 -1.15
C ASN A 118 -15.35 -4.01 -0.76
N GLU A 119 -14.44 -4.08 -1.71
CA GLU A 119 -13.03 -4.36 -1.45
C GLU A 119 -12.24 -3.06 -1.34
N VAL A 120 -11.23 -3.06 -0.47
CA VAL A 120 -10.28 -1.96 -0.37
C VAL A 120 -9.29 -2.07 -1.54
N ILE A 121 -9.02 -0.97 -2.21
CA ILE A 121 -8.01 -0.93 -3.27
C ILE A 121 -6.68 -0.48 -2.68
N ILE A 122 -5.61 -1.20 -2.98
CA ILE A 122 -4.24 -0.81 -2.61
C ILE A 122 -3.46 -0.58 -3.91
N ILE A 123 -2.90 0.60 -4.06
CA ILE A 123 -2.09 0.95 -5.24
C ILE A 123 -0.65 1.19 -4.78
N SER A 124 0.26 0.38 -5.31
CA SER A 124 1.69 0.53 -5.02
C SER A 124 2.38 1.46 -6.01
#